data_a5c0876da83b3944678db59460317649
#
_entry.id   a5c0876da83b3944678db59460317649
#
_cell.length_a   1.000
_cell.length_b   1.000
_cell.length_c   1.000
_cell.angle_alpha   90.00
_cell.angle_beta   90.00
_cell.angle_gamma   90.00
#
_symmetry.space_group_name_H-M   'P 1'
#
loop_
_entity.id
_entity.type
_entity.pdbx_description
1 polymer ?
#
loop_
_entity_poly.entity_id
_entity_poly.type
_entity_poly.pdbx_seq_one_letter_code
_entity_poly.pdbx_strand_id
1 'polypeptide(L)'
;MTVWPAETIPHTDDLYMRVHRQWTRDGAPVPGAFQNRDGGMSTEWAHYSTPDETRSRGRVPADNGVVKMHVGTVRGLPNQTVVHTPEKTNRAHTDVLGEKDEEVRLKFCRICSWVIDPPRTPTKRSSK
;
A
#
# COMPACT_ATOMS: atom_id res chain seq x y z
N MET A 1 -7.64 19.18 -21.06
CA MET A 1 -7.55 18.32 -19.88
C MET A 1 -6.23 17.58 -19.86
N THR A 2 -5.52 17.62 -18.77
CA THR A 2 -4.24 16.95 -18.67
C THR A 2 -4.43 15.52 -18.19
N VAL A 3 -3.86 14.59 -18.93
CA VAL A 3 -3.86 13.19 -18.54
C VAL A 3 -2.38 12.78 -18.37
N TRP A 4 -2.06 12.24 -17.22
CA TRP A 4 -0.70 11.78 -16.97
C TRP A 4 -0.46 10.50 -17.75
N PRO A 5 0.65 10.39 -18.48
CA PRO A 5 0.96 9.14 -19.17
C PRO A 5 1.39 8.07 -18.17
N ALA A 6 1.08 6.83 -18.50
CA ALA A 6 1.58 5.70 -17.74
C ALA A 6 3.07 5.54 -18.02
N GLU A 7 3.84 5.23 -16.98
CA GLU A 7 5.29 5.10 -17.10
C GLU A 7 5.72 3.72 -16.63
N THR A 8 6.91 3.33 -17.03
CA THR A 8 7.52 2.09 -16.54
C THR A 8 8.19 2.38 -15.20
N ILE A 9 7.81 1.64 -14.18
CA ILE A 9 8.38 1.82 -12.85
C ILE A 9 9.63 0.93 -12.72
N PRO A 10 10.79 1.52 -12.40
CA PRO A 10 12.00 0.73 -12.22
C PRO A 10 11.88 -0.25 -11.05
N HIS A 11 12.55 -1.38 -11.16
CA HIS A 11 12.55 -2.38 -10.08
C HIS A 11 13.12 -1.83 -8.78
N THR A 12 13.98 -0.83 -8.86
CA THR A 12 14.67 -0.26 -7.70
C THR A 12 13.84 0.75 -6.92
N ASP A 13 12.68 1.12 -7.46
CA ASP A 13 11.83 2.12 -6.81
C ASP A 13 10.92 1.47 -5.76
N ASP A 14 10.26 2.32 -4.98
CA ASP A 14 9.38 1.89 -3.91
C ASP A 14 7.95 2.31 -4.17
N LEU A 15 7.03 1.59 -3.54
CA LEU A 15 5.61 1.93 -3.50
C LEU A 15 5.22 2.20 -2.06
N TYR A 16 4.29 3.14 -1.89
CA TYR A 16 3.66 3.38 -0.60
C TYR A 16 2.22 2.88 -0.62
N MET A 17 1.76 2.34 0.49
CA MET A 17 0.38 1.89 0.60
C MET A 17 -0.16 2.26 1.97
N ARG A 18 -1.36 2.83 1.98
CA ARG A 18 -2.05 3.09 3.23
C ARG A 18 -2.54 1.78 3.83
N VAL A 19 -2.38 1.65 5.14
CA VAL A 19 -2.94 0.51 5.88
C VAL A 19 -3.76 1.09 7.03
N HIS A 20 -5.08 0.86 6.96
CA HIS A 20 -5.98 1.32 8.01
C HIS A 20 -5.69 0.53 9.29
N ARG A 21 -5.79 1.19 10.43
CA ARG A 21 -5.46 0.56 11.72
C ARG A 21 -6.27 -0.71 11.99
N GLN A 22 -7.46 -0.84 11.41
CA GLN A 22 -8.25 -2.06 11.57
C GLN A 22 -7.57 -3.28 10.95
N TRP A 23 -6.64 -3.07 10.03
CA TRP A 23 -5.88 -4.14 9.37
C TRP A 23 -4.52 -4.35 10.00
N THR A 24 -4.39 -4.05 11.29
CA THR A 24 -3.15 -4.26 12.02
C THR A 24 -3.42 -5.11 13.25
N ARG A 25 -2.39 -5.85 13.67
CA ARG A 25 -2.43 -6.63 14.89
C ARG A 25 -1.02 -6.67 15.46
N ASP A 26 -0.89 -6.33 16.74
CA ASP A 26 0.41 -6.33 17.40
C ASP A 26 1.47 -5.51 16.67
N GLY A 27 1.04 -4.39 16.12
CA GLY A 27 1.96 -3.47 15.45
C GLY A 27 2.33 -3.85 14.02
N ALA A 28 1.71 -4.87 13.46
CA ALA A 28 2.03 -5.32 12.10
C ALA A 28 0.77 -5.38 11.24
N PRO A 29 0.90 -5.20 9.92
CA PRO A 29 -0.23 -5.42 9.03
C PRO A 29 -0.64 -6.88 9.06
N VAL A 30 -1.95 -7.13 8.97
CA VAL A 30 -2.45 -8.50 8.80
C VAL A 30 -2.65 -8.80 7.32
N PRO A 31 -2.70 -10.07 6.93
CA PRO A 31 -2.84 -10.43 5.50
C PRO A 31 -4.02 -9.77 4.81
N GLY A 32 -5.12 -9.53 5.52
CA GLY A 32 -6.29 -8.90 4.96
C GLY A 32 -6.08 -7.47 4.47
N ALA A 33 -4.96 -6.83 4.84
CA ALA A 33 -4.63 -5.50 4.34
C ALA A 33 -4.27 -5.52 2.86
N PHE A 34 -3.86 -6.67 2.34
CA PHE A 34 -3.31 -6.80 0.98
C PHE A 34 -4.33 -7.48 0.08
N GLN A 35 -5.23 -6.70 -0.48
CA GLN A 35 -6.31 -7.23 -1.30
C GLN A 35 -6.52 -6.39 -2.53
N ASN A 36 -7.00 -7.03 -3.60
CA ASN A 36 -7.43 -6.31 -4.78
C ASN A 36 -8.79 -5.67 -4.51
N ARG A 37 -8.93 -4.43 -4.95
CA ARG A 37 -10.20 -3.71 -4.94
C ARG A 37 -10.33 -3.06 -6.30
N ASP A 38 -11.47 -3.21 -6.94
CA ASP A 38 -11.70 -2.66 -8.27
C ASP A 38 -10.61 -3.09 -9.26
N GLY A 39 -10.23 -4.37 -9.18
CA GLY A 39 -9.31 -4.96 -10.14
C GLY A 39 -7.85 -4.97 -9.76
N GLY A 40 -7.45 -4.22 -8.73
CA GLY A 40 -6.06 -4.18 -8.30
C GLY A 40 -5.92 -3.70 -6.88
N MET A 41 -4.71 -3.82 -6.35
CA MET A 41 -4.39 -3.26 -5.03
C MET A 41 -3.77 -1.89 -5.25
N SER A 42 -4.39 -0.86 -4.70
CA SER A 42 -3.96 0.52 -4.89
C SER A 42 -2.73 0.84 -4.06
N THR A 43 -1.73 1.38 -4.72
CA THR A 43 -0.52 1.88 -4.08
C THR A 43 -0.16 3.22 -4.71
N GLU A 44 0.90 3.84 -4.24
CA GLU A 44 1.40 5.09 -4.80
C GLU A 44 2.90 5.00 -5.01
N TRP A 45 3.32 5.36 -6.21
CA TRP A 45 4.73 5.29 -6.60
C TRP A 45 5.51 6.40 -5.89
N ALA A 46 6.58 6.00 -5.21
CA ALA A 46 7.38 6.93 -4.42
C ALA A 46 7.99 8.06 -5.25
N HIS A 47 8.13 7.85 -6.56
CA HIS A 47 8.64 8.89 -7.45
C HIS A 47 7.73 10.13 -7.47
N TYR A 48 6.43 9.93 -7.29
CA TYR A 48 5.45 11.01 -7.34
C TYR A 48 4.68 11.21 -6.04
N SER A 49 5.11 10.57 -4.95
CA SER A 49 4.44 10.72 -3.67
C SER A 49 5.45 10.63 -2.54
N THR A 50 5.04 11.10 -1.38
CA THR A 50 5.77 10.92 -0.13
C THR A 50 4.88 10.13 0.82
N PRO A 51 5.43 9.58 1.92
CA PRO A 51 4.58 8.92 2.90
C PRO A 51 3.45 9.82 3.42
N ASP A 52 3.76 11.08 3.70
CA ASP A 52 2.74 12.02 4.20
C ASP A 52 1.67 12.30 3.17
N GLU A 53 2.05 12.49 1.91
CA GLU A 53 1.08 12.70 0.85
C GLU A 53 0.19 11.47 0.65
N THR A 54 0.81 10.29 0.67
CA THR A 54 0.06 9.05 0.55
C THR A 54 -0.95 8.91 1.68
N ARG A 55 -0.54 9.21 2.91
CA ARG A 55 -1.43 9.15 4.06
C ARG A 55 -2.58 10.15 3.92
N SER A 56 -2.26 11.36 3.47
CA SER A 56 -3.25 12.44 3.38
C SER A 56 -4.36 12.16 2.37
N ARG A 57 -4.11 11.30 1.41
CA ARG A 57 -5.13 10.93 0.41
C ARG A 57 -6.12 9.91 0.93
N GLY A 58 -5.90 9.37 2.12
CA GLY A 58 -6.84 8.44 2.73
C GLY A 58 -8.11 9.16 3.15
N ARG A 59 -9.20 8.39 3.28
CA ARG A 59 -10.50 8.95 3.65
C ARG A 59 -10.44 9.62 5.01
N VAL A 60 -9.79 8.98 5.98
CA VAL A 60 -9.54 9.54 7.30
C VAL A 60 -8.04 9.34 7.56
N PRO A 61 -7.20 10.31 7.17
CA PRO A 61 -5.75 10.10 7.23
C PRO A 61 -5.24 9.64 8.59
N ALA A 62 -5.84 10.16 9.67
CA ALA A 62 -5.37 9.83 11.02
C ALA A 62 -5.55 8.35 11.35
N ASP A 63 -6.41 7.63 10.65
CA ASP A 63 -6.63 6.21 10.92
C ASP A 63 -5.64 5.30 10.19
N ASN A 64 -4.75 5.87 9.38
CA ASN A 64 -3.86 5.07 8.54
C ASN A 64 -2.41 5.18 8.95
N GLY A 65 -1.69 4.06 8.83
CA GLY A 65 -0.27 4.08 8.65
C GLY A 65 0.05 3.97 7.17
N VAL A 66 1.32 4.01 6.83
CA VAL A 66 1.80 3.82 5.46
C VAL A 66 2.95 2.84 5.49
N VAL A 67 2.85 1.82 4.64
CA VAL A 67 3.96 0.88 4.44
C VAL A 67 4.66 1.19 3.14
N LYS A 68 5.93 0.81 3.08
CA LYS A 68 6.76 0.88 1.89
C LYS A 68 7.01 -0.53 1.40
N MET A 69 6.96 -0.72 0.08
CA MET A 69 7.27 -1.99 -0.55
C MET A 69 8.20 -1.74 -1.74
N HIS A 70 9.24 -2.56 -1.85
CA HIS A 70 10.19 -2.46 -2.95
C HIS A 70 9.57 -3.08 -4.21
N VAL A 71 9.58 -2.34 -5.31
CA VAL A 71 8.92 -2.76 -6.55
C VAL A 71 9.42 -4.11 -7.05
N GLY A 72 10.74 -4.27 -7.11
CA GLY A 72 11.32 -5.53 -7.60
C GLY A 72 10.92 -6.72 -6.74
N THR A 73 10.82 -6.51 -5.43
CA THR A 73 10.40 -7.58 -4.51
C THR A 73 8.93 -7.92 -4.72
N VAL A 74 8.08 -6.92 -4.92
CA VAL A 74 6.66 -7.17 -5.22
C VAL A 74 6.53 -7.96 -6.52
N ARG A 75 7.28 -7.58 -7.54
CA ARG A 75 7.25 -8.29 -8.83
C ARG A 75 7.74 -9.72 -8.73
N GLY A 76 8.52 -10.02 -7.70
CA GLY A 76 8.99 -11.39 -7.45
C GLY A 76 7.97 -12.27 -6.75
N LEU A 77 6.88 -11.71 -6.25
CA LEU A 77 5.83 -12.50 -5.62
C LEU A 77 5.00 -13.22 -6.71
N PRO A 78 4.44 -14.39 -6.40
CA PRO A 78 3.68 -15.14 -7.40
C PRO A 78 2.56 -14.32 -8.02
N ASN A 79 2.54 -14.25 -9.33
CA ASN A 79 1.47 -13.64 -10.14
C ASN A 79 1.29 -12.14 -9.95
N GLN A 80 2.24 -11.44 -9.32
CA GLN A 80 2.08 -10.01 -9.09
C GLN A 80 2.77 -9.19 -10.17
N THR A 81 2.07 -8.15 -10.64
CA THR A 81 2.64 -7.15 -11.54
C THR A 81 2.40 -5.77 -10.95
N VAL A 82 3.27 -4.84 -11.30
CA VAL A 82 3.19 -3.46 -10.83
C VAL A 82 3.00 -2.57 -12.05
N VAL A 83 1.89 -1.86 -12.11
CA VAL A 83 1.54 -1.04 -13.27
C VAL A 83 1.20 0.37 -12.82
N HIS A 84 1.90 1.35 -13.40
CA HIS A 84 1.60 2.76 -13.14
C HIS A 84 0.26 3.10 -13.80
N THR A 85 -0.70 3.51 -12.98
CA THR A 85 -2.07 3.80 -13.43
C THR A 85 -2.47 5.18 -12.91
N PRO A 86 -1.82 6.25 -13.42
CA PRO A 86 -2.04 7.58 -12.87
C PRO A 86 -3.50 7.99 -13.03
N GLU A 87 -4.01 8.66 -12.01
CA GLU A 87 -5.36 9.19 -12.00
C GLU A 87 -5.31 10.70 -12.16
N LYS A 88 -6.44 11.28 -12.55
CA LYS A 88 -6.53 12.71 -12.82
C LYS A 88 -5.99 13.56 -11.67
N THR A 89 -6.26 13.15 -10.44
CA THR A 89 -5.86 13.89 -9.25
C THR A 89 -4.71 13.24 -8.50
N ASN A 90 -4.16 12.13 -9.02
CA ASN A 90 -3.10 11.42 -8.33
C ASN A 90 -2.16 10.75 -9.33
N ARG A 91 -1.11 11.46 -9.68
CA ARG A 91 -0.11 10.95 -10.63
C ARG A 91 0.62 9.72 -10.10
N ALA A 92 0.69 9.58 -8.78
CA ALA A 92 1.42 8.48 -8.15
C ALA A 92 0.66 7.16 -8.17
N HIS A 93 -0.64 7.17 -8.47
CA HIS A 93 -1.46 5.97 -8.36
C HIS A 93 -0.87 4.83 -9.17
N THR A 94 -0.76 3.66 -8.55
CA THR A 94 -0.15 2.49 -9.14
C THR A 94 -0.91 1.26 -8.65
N ASP A 95 -1.29 0.39 -9.58
CA ASP A 95 -1.98 -0.84 -9.23
C ASP A 95 -1.00 -2.00 -9.15
N VAL A 96 -1.14 -2.78 -8.09
CA VAL A 96 -0.48 -4.08 -7.99
C VAL A 96 -1.52 -5.12 -8.36
N LEU A 97 -1.33 -5.75 -9.52
CA LEU A 97 -2.28 -6.68 -10.10
C LEU A 97 -1.85 -8.11 -9.82
N GLY A 98 -2.81 -9.01 -9.88
CA GLY A 98 -2.55 -10.42 -9.70
C GLY A 98 -3.31 -10.99 -8.51
N GLU A 99 -3.63 -12.27 -8.60
CA GLU A 99 -4.37 -12.94 -7.53
C GLU A 99 -3.58 -12.91 -6.22
N LYS A 100 -4.27 -12.65 -5.13
CA LYS A 100 -3.65 -12.57 -3.81
C LYS A 100 -4.32 -13.57 -2.88
N ASP A 101 -3.90 -14.82 -3.03
CA ASP A 101 -4.34 -15.85 -2.09
C ASP A 101 -3.67 -15.63 -0.73
N GLU A 102 -4.00 -16.47 0.22
CA GLU A 102 -3.48 -16.29 1.59
C GLU A 102 -1.96 -16.31 1.64
N GLU A 103 -1.35 -17.18 0.88
CA GLU A 103 0.11 -17.28 0.87
C GLU A 103 0.77 -16.01 0.35
N VAL A 104 0.23 -15.44 -0.73
CA VAL A 104 0.74 -14.20 -1.29
C VAL A 104 0.55 -13.04 -0.30
N ARG A 105 -0.61 -12.99 0.35
CA ARG A 105 -0.86 -11.93 1.33
C ARG A 105 0.12 -12.01 2.51
N LEU A 106 0.43 -13.22 2.97
CA LEU A 106 1.42 -13.39 4.01
C LEU A 106 2.79 -12.88 3.57
N LYS A 107 3.13 -13.11 2.31
CA LYS A 107 4.41 -12.61 1.76
C LYS A 107 4.43 -11.08 1.72
N PHE A 108 3.31 -10.45 1.37
CA PHE A 108 3.23 -8.99 1.44
C PHE A 108 3.50 -8.49 2.87
N CYS A 109 2.96 -9.18 3.88
CA CYS A 109 3.22 -8.80 5.26
C CYS A 109 4.71 -8.81 5.59
N ARG A 110 5.46 -9.72 4.99
CA ARG A 110 6.89 -9.87 5.29
C ARG A 110 7.76 -8.87 4.55
N ILE A 111 7.35 -8.44 3.36
CA ILE A 111 8.21 -7.58 2.54
C ILE A 111 7.97 -6.09 2.77
N CYS A 112 6.87 -5.72 3.41
CA CYS A 112 6.57 -4.32 3.65
C CYS A 112 7.17 -3.86 4.98
N SER A 113 7.37 -2.55 5.09
CA SER A 113 7.83 -1.95 6.34
C SER A 113 7.12 -0.63 6.54
N TRP A 114 6.88 -0.28 7.80
CA TRP A 114 6.23 0.99 8.12
C TRP A 114 7.16 2.16 7.81
N VAL A 115 6.61 3.18 7.15
CA VAL A 115 7.24 4.49 7.02
C VAL A 115 6.46 5.53 7.82
N ILE A 116 5.18 5.27 8.09
CA ILE A 116 4.39 5.98 9.08
C ILE A 116 3.64 4.92 9.85
N ASP A 117 3.82 4.89 11.17
CA ASP A 117 3.10 3.95 12.00
C ASP A 117 1.62 4.32 12.08
N PRO A 118 0.71 3.34 12.07
CA PRO A 118 -0.70 3.65 12.25
C PRO A 118 -0.94 4.03 13.71
N PRO A 119 -2.05 4.75 13.98
CA PRO A 119 -2.39 5.04 15.36
C PRO A 119 -2.68 3.74 16.08
N ARG A 120 -2.35 3.71 17.37
CA ARG A 120 -2.66 2.54 18.17
C ARG A 120 -4.15 2.44 18.38
N THR A 121 -4.67 1.25 18.18
CA THR A 121 -6.05 0.98 18.52
C THR A 121 -6.12 0.81 20.04
N PRO A 122 -6.97 1.58 20.73
CA PRO A 122 -7.11 1.39 22.16
C PRO A 122 -7.53 -0.04 22.43
N THR A 123 -6.87 -0.65 23.41
CA THR A 123 -7.25 -2.01 23.77
C THR A 123 -8.44 -1.96 24.69
N LYS A 124 -9.31 -2.90 24.55
CA LYS A 124 -10.45 -2.96 25.40
C LYS A 124 -10.07 -3.13 26.83
N ARG A 125 -9.01 -3.83 27.06
CA ARG A 125 -8.57 -4.04 28.38
C ARG A 125 -8.14 -2.82 29.06
N SER A 126 -7.59 -1.89 28.33
CA SER A 126 -7.13 -0.67 28.94
C SER A 126 -8.26 0.15 29.51
N SER A 127 -9.46 -0.19 29.16
CA SER A 127 -10.60 0.54 29.68
C SER A 127 -11.05 0.02 31.04
N LYS A 128 -10.40 -0.95 31.56
CA LYS A 128 -10.77 -1.46 32.83
C LYS A 128 -10.34 -0.61 33.93
#